data_c801cf88dfb6e7e920c05375704e1934
#
_entry.id   c801cf88dfb6e7e920c05375704e1934
#
_cell.length_a   1.000
_cell.length_b   1.000
_cell.length_c   1.000
_cell.angle_alpha   90.00
_cell.angle_beta   90.00
_cell.angle_gamma   90.00
#
_symmetry.space_group_name_H-M   'P 1'
#
loop_
_entity.id
_entity.type
_entity.pdbx_description
1 polymer ?
#
loop_
_entity_poly.entity_id
_entity_poly.type
_entity_poly.pdbx_seq_one_letter_code
_entity_poly.pdbx_strand_id
1 'polypeptide(L)'
;MSSDKRNISVNDYEMNIDLYSILRDIWKYALVILLLAASMSLLSYVYVGRNYHKQYESTSTFIVSSKGSNNSVYSDLSATSEMATKFSEILNSSILQKKVAKEMDMDYFPGSASAEVVNETNLLVLKVQADSPEMAFRLNKAIMNNYSVVTDQLIGNVVLDVLQKPTVPSGPVNKFQPTALMKKTFFTTIVALCGLIAILSFLKDTVRKPKEVSRKLDAKLLQTLYHEKIYKTWKA
;
A
#
# COMPACT_ATOMS: atom_id res chain seq x y z
N MET A 1 72.73 3.66 -11.03
CA MET A 1 71.51 4.48 -10.84
C MET A 1 70.32 3.57 -11.06
N SER A 2 69.91 2.90 -10.01
CA SER A 2 68.81 1.92 -10.03
C SER A 2 67.56 2.59 -9.46
N SER A 3 66.56 2.76 -10.31
CA SER A 3 65.26 3.38 -10.03
C SER A 3 64.39 2.33 -9.34
N ASP A 4 64.24 2.44 -8.03
CA ASP A 4 63.29 1.67 -7.21
C ASP A 4 61.89 2.11 -7.48
N LYS A 5 61.17 1.41 -8.37
CA LYS A 5 59.72 1.55 -8.58
C LYS A 5 59.01 0.84 -7.45
N ARG A 6 58.66 1.58 -6.39
CA ARG A 6 57.69 1.14 -5.40
C ARG A 6 56.33 0.96 -6.09
N ASN A 7 56.03 -0.31 -6.37
CA ASN A 7 54.66 -0.72 -6.68
C ASN A 7 53.78 -0.49 -5.43
N ILE A 8 53.08 0.62 -5.42
CA ILE A 8 51.94 0.82 -4.51
C ILE A 8 50.85 -0.10 -5.06
N SER A 9 50.79 -1.32 -4.51
CA SER A 9 49.62 -2.15 -4.71
C SER A 9 48.42 -1.43 -4.06
N VAL A 10 47.54 -0.89 -4.89
CA VAL A 10 46.21 -0.50 -4.44
C VAL A 10 45.59 -1.76 -3.84
N ASN A 11 45.54 -1.81 -2.51
CA ASN A 11 44.82 -2.87 -1.81
C ASN A 11 43.36 -2.79 -2.25
N ASP A 12 42.95 -3.70 -3.13
CA ASP A 12 41.58 -4.07 -3.32
C ASP A 12 41.01 -4.45 -1.94
N TYR A 13 40.23 -3.57 -1.37
CA TYR A 13 39.37 -3.89 -0.25
C TYR A 13 38.32 -4.88 -0.73
N GLU A 14 38.72 -6.14 -0.93
CA GLU A 14 37.76 -7.22 -1.09
C GLU A 14 36.98 -7.29 0.22
N MET A 15 35.79 -6.69 0.21
CA MET A 15 34.80 -6.87 1.26
C MET A 15 34.34 -8.33 1.22
N ASN A 16 35.10 -9.21 1.89
CA ASN A 16 34.68 -10.59 2.13
C ASN A 16 33.49 -10.56 3.09
N ILE A 17 32.28 -10.46 2.52
CA ILE A 17 31.02 -10.60 3.27
C ILE A 17 30.97 -12.04 3.76
N ASP A 18 31.26 -12.27 5.04
CA ASP A 18 31.14 -13.59 5.64
C ASP A 18 29.67 -13.93 5.90
N LEU A 19 28.99 -14.38 4.83
CA LEU A 19 27.57 -14.79 4.85
C LEU A 19 27.29 -15.82 5.97
N TYR A 20 28.26 -16.68 6.28
CA TYR A 20 28.14 -17.66 7.35
C TYR A 20 28.05 -17.00 8.74
N SER A 21 28.81 -15.95 8.97
CA SER A 21 28.75 -15.18 10.22
C SER A 21 27.41 -14.49 10.41
N ILE A 22 26.88 -13.89 9.35
CA ILE A 22 25.57 -13.23 9.35
C ILE A 22 24.46 -14.24 9.65
N LEU A 23 24.51 -15.40 8.97
CA LEU A 23 23.52 -16.45 9.16
C LEU A 23 23.54 -17.00 10.59
N ARG A 24 24.74 -17.19 11.17
CA ARG A 24 24.90 -17.63 12.56
C ARG A 24 24.38 -16.60 13.55
N ASP A 25 24.61 -15.31 13.31
CA ASP A 25 24.13 -14.25 14.17
C ASP A 25 22.58 -14.15 14.10
N ILE A 26 21.98 -14.32 12.91
CA ILE A 26 20.53 -14.43 12.76
C ILE A 26 19.97 -15.61 13.54
N TRP A 27 20.60 -16.79 13.45
CA TRP A 27 20.16 -17.98 14.19
C TRP A 27 20.24 -17.77 15.71
N LYS A 28 21.29 -17.12 16.19
CA LYS A 28 21.47 -16.80 17.61
C LYS A 28 20.33 -15.92 18.15
N TYR A 29 19.85 -14.99 17.35
CA TYR A 29 18.77 -14.07 17.74
C TYR A 29 17.40 -14.48 17.19
N ALA A 30 17.27 -15.66 16.57
CA ALA A 30 16.04 -16.11 15.91
C ALA A 30 14.82 -16.08 16.85
N LEU A 31 14.97 -16.50 18.11
CA LEU A 31 13.89 -16.48 19.08
C LEU A 31 13.43 -15.04 19.40
N VAL A 32 14.40 -14.14 19.57
CA VAL A 32 14.10 -12.71 19.84
C VAL A 32 13.41 -12.07 18.63
N ILE A 33 13.89 -12.35 17.42
CA ILE A 33 13.28 -11.87 16.17
C ILE A 33 11.83 -12.34 16.10
N LEU A 34 11.57 -13.61 16.37
CA LEU A 34 10.25 -14.21 16.32
C LEU A 34 9.29 -13.60 17.35
N LEU A 35 9.74 -13.40 18.58
CA LEU A 35 8.96 -12.76 19.64
C LEU A 35 8.63 -11.29 19.30
N LEU A 36 9.61 -10.52 18.80
CA LEU A 36 9.39 -9.14 18.36
C LEU A 36 8.44 -9.08 17.17
N ALA A 37 8.61 -9.96 16.19
CA ALA A 37 7.69 -10.00 15.04
C ALA A 37 6.26 -10.36 15.46
N ALA A 38 6.08 -11.29 16.39
CA ALA A 38 4.77 -11.64 16.93
C ALA A 38 4.13 -10.47 17.69
N SER A 39 4.90 -9.77 18.54
CA SER A 39 4.39 -8.60 19.28
C SER A 39 4.01 -7.46 18.35
N MET A 40 4.81 -7.15 17.33
CA MET A 40 4.50 -6.12 16.33
C MET A 40 3.27 -6.48 15.49
N SER A 41 3.10 -7.76 15.15
CA SER A 41 1.92 -8.26 14.45
C SER A 41 0.65 -8.07 15.27
N LEU A 42 0.68 -8.38 16.58
CA LEU A 42 -0.44 -8.16 17.50
C LEU A 42 -0.75 -6.67 17.68
N LEU A 43 0.27 -5.84 17.87
CA LEU A 43 0.09 -4.38 17.98
C LEU A 43 -0.56 -3.80 16.72
N SER A 44 -0.11 -4.23 15.55
CA SER A 44 -0.69 -3.81 14.26
C SER A 44 -2.16 -4.22 14.14
N TYR A 45 -2.52 -5.43 14.57
CA TYR A 45 -3.90 -5.90 14.59
C TYR A 45 -4.79 -5.00 15.46
N VAL A 46 -4.35 -4.71 16.69
CA VAL A 46 -5.10 -3.86 17.63
C VAL A 46 -5.23 -2.44 17.09
N TYR A 47 -4.14 -1.87 16.59
CA TYR A 47 -4.12 -0.50 16.06
C TYR A 47 -5.05 -0.32 14.86
N VAL A 48 -4.94 -1.19 13.86
CA VAL A 48 -5.79 -1.11 12.66
C VAL A 48 -7.23 -1.48 12.99
N GLY A 49 -7.46 -2.47 13.86
CA GLY A 49 -8.80 -2.85 14.28
C GLY A 49 -9.56 -1.74 15.00
N ARG A 50 -8.86 -0.93 15.81
CA ARG A 50 -9.48 0.23 16.51
C ARG A 50 -9.84 1.37 15.57
N ASN A 51 -9.06 1.55 14.50
CA ASN A 51 -9.26 2.63 13.53
C ASN A 51 -10.03 2.17 12.28
N TYR A 52 -10.53 0.94 12.28
CA TYR A 52 -11.28 0.43 11.15
C TYR A 52 -12.72 0.94 11.16
N HIS A 53 -13.08 1.73 10.15
CA HIS A 53 -14.44 2.17 9.88
C HIS A 53 -14.96 1.45 8.65
N LYS A 54 -16.12 0.82 8.78
CA LYS A 54 -16.79 0.14 7.67
C LYS A 54 -17.25 1.19 6.65
N GLN A 55 -16.93 0.97 5.38
CA GLN A 55 -17.43 1.81 4.28
C GLN A 55 -18.29 0.97 3.36
N TYR A 56 -19.44 1.50 3.00
CA TYR A 56 -20.40 0.86 2.13
C TYR A 56 -20.51 1.67 0.84
N GLU A 57 -20.50 0.99 -0.32
CA GLU A 57 -20.52 1.62 -1.63
C GLU A 57 -21.83 1.29 -2.36
N SER A 58 -22.57 2.32 -2.71
CA SER A 58 -23.71 2.22 -3.62
C SER A 58 -23.27 2.67 -5.02
N THR A 59 -23.54 1.84 -6.02
CA THR A 59 -23.14 2.08 -7.40
C THR A 59 -24.37 2.31 -8.29
N SER A 60 -24.29 3.26 -9.20
CA SER A 60 -25.24 3.49 -10.27
C SER A 60 -24.52 3.69 -11.60
N THR A 61 -25.12 3.30 -12.71
CA THR A 61 -24.53 3.40 -14.04
C THR A 61 -25.44 4.22 -14.95
N PHE A 62 -24.85 5.11 -15.70
CA PHE A 62 -25.52 5.98 -16.66
C PHE A 62 -24.95 5.76 -18.05
N ILE A 63 -25.77 6.00 -19.06
CA ILE A 63 -25.37 6.17 -20.46
C ILE A 63 -25.47 7.63 -20.80
N VAL A 64 -24.39 8.17 -21.36
CA VAL A 64 -24.35 9.52 -21.88
C VAL A 64 -24.83 9.51 -23.35
N SER A 65 -25.89 10.19 -23.66
CA SER A 65 -26.45 10.29 -25.02
C SER A 65 -26.63 11.74 -25.44
N SER A 66 -26.48 11.99 -26.75
CA SER A 66 -26.71 13.31 -27.32
C SER A 66 -28.22 13.49 -27.63
N LYS A 67 -28.76 14.64 -27.26
CA LYS A 67 -30.16 14.97 -27.50
C LYS A 67 -30.37 15.27 -28.99
N GLY A 68 -31.02 14.35 -29.71
CA GLY A 68 -31.40 14.56 -31.12
C GLY A 68 -30.64 13.80 -32.19
N SER A 69 -29.73 12.91 -31.81
CA SER A 69 -29.02 12.06 -32.78
C SER A 69 -29.85 10.83 -33.14
N ASN A 70 -30.61 10.94 -34.24
CA ASN A 70 -31.34 9.79 -34.83
C ASN A 70 -30.46 8.96 -35.79
N ASN A 71 -29.21 9.31 -36.01
CA ASN A 71 -28.35 8.64 -36.99
C ASN A 71 -26.92 8.40 -36.51
N SER A 72 -26.51 7.15 -36.62
CA SER A 72 -25.16 6.59 -36.49
C SER A 72 -24.59 6.49 -35.08
N VAL A 73 -24.73 5.31 -34.52
CA VAL A 73 -24.19 4.87 -33.22
C VAL A 73 -22.65 5.00 -33.11
N TYR A 74 -21.92 5.06 -34.23
CA TYR A 74 -20.49 5.06 -34.28
C TYR A 74 -19.82 6.45 -34.41
N SER A 75 -20.47 7.42 -35.00
CA SER A 75 -19.90 8.78 -35.15
C SER A 75 -20.00 9.61 -33.87
N ASP A 76 -20.92 9.24 -32.96
CA ASP A 76 -21.13 9.95 -31.69
C ASP A 76 -20.36 9.38 -30.50
N LEU A 77 -19.72 8.23 -30.64
CA LEU A 77 -19.06 7.58 -29.50
C LEU A 77 -17.89 8.42 -28.92
N SER A 78 -17.10 9.02 -29.81
CA SER A 78 -16.01 9.90 -29.39
C SER A 78 -16.52 11.17 -28.70
N ALA A 79 -17.53 11.81 -29.25
CA ALA A 79 -18.18 13.00 -28.68
C ALA A 79 -18.86 12.66 -27.34
N THR A 80 -19.58 11.55 -27.27
CA THR A 80 -20.28 11.12 -26.05
C THR A 80 -19.30 10.66 -24.96
N SER A 81 -18.14 10.10 -25.31
CA SER A 81 -17.07 9.76 -24.35
C SER A 81 -16.44 11.02 -23.74
N GLU A 82 -16.18 12.05 -24.56
CA GLU A 82 -15.71 13.35 -24.06
C GLU A 82 -16.73 13.99 -23.11
N MET A 83 -18.00 13.92 -23.47
CA MET A 83 -19.11 14.43 -22.62
C MET A 83 -19.21 13.62 -21.32
N ALA A 84 -19.05 12.31 -21.37
CA ALA A 84 -19.03 11.46 -20.17
C ALA A 84 -17.90 11.88 -19.20
N THR A 85 -16.75 12.27 -19.74
CA THR A 85 -15.66 12.81 -18.93
C THR A 85 -16.05 14.12 -18.24
N LYS A 86 -16.67 15.04 -18.95
CA LYS A 86 -17.15 16.30 -18.35
C LYS A 86 -18.25 16.06 -17.29
N PHE A 87 -19.13 15.09 -17.51
CA PHE A 87 -20.10 14.68 -16.49
C PHE A 87 -19.43 14.07 -15.26
N SER A 88 -18.40 13.25 -15.46
CA SER A 88 -17.59 12.70 -14.35
C SER A 88 -17.03 13.82 -13.48
N GLU A 89 -16.48 14.88 -14.09
CA GLU A 89 -15.95 16.04 -13.35
C GLU A 89 -17.04 16.77 -12.55
N ILE A 90 -18.24 16.92 -13.12
CA ILE A 90 -19.38 17.56 -12.44
C ILE A 90 -19.85 16.71 -11.26
N LEU A 91 -19.99 15.39 -11.45
CA LEU A 91 -20.42 14.48 -10.39
C LEU A 91 -19.40 14.37 -9.27
N ASN A 92 -18.12 14.56 -9.58
CA ASN A 92 -17.04 14.61 -8.60
C ASN A 92 -16.93 15.97 -7.91
N SER A 93 -17.65 16.99 -8.39
CA SER A 93 -17.49 18.35 -7.89
C SER A 93 -18.01 18.53 -6.47
N SER A 94 -17.28 19.31 -5.66
CA SER A 94 -17.72 19.69 -4.33
C SER A 94 -19.00 20.55 -4.33
N ILE A 95 -19.32 21.17 -5.47
CA ILE A 95 -20.55 21.99 -5.64
C ILE A 95 -21.77 21.09 -5.58
N LEU A 96 -21.76 19.98 -6.31
CA LEU A 96 -22.85 19.01 -6.31
C LEU A 96 -22.99 18.34 -4.93
N GLN A 97 -21.88 17.96 -4.32
CA GLN A 97 -21.86 17.36 -2.98
C GLN A 97 -22.46 18.31 -1.92
N LYS A 98 -22.08 19.60 -1.95
CA LYS A 98 -22.65 20.61 -1.05
C LYS A 98 -24.14 20.82 -1.29
N LYS A 99 -24.58 20.81 -2.56
CA LYS A 99 -25.99 20.96 -2.92
C LYS A 99 -26.80 19.78 -2.40
N VAL A 100 -26.32 18.57 -2.60
CA VAL A 100 -26.96 17.34 -2.09
C VAL A 100 -27.01 17.34 -0.56
N ALA A 101 -25.93 17.73 0.12
CA ALA A 101 -25.92 17.83 1.58
C ALA A 101 -26.99 18.81 2.07
N LYS A 102 -27.09 19.99 1.45
CA LYS A 102 -28.09 21.01 1.81
C LYS A 102 -29.53 20.54 1.59
N GLU A 103 -29.79 19.81 0.49
CA GLU A 103 -31.13 19.26 0.22
C GLU A 103 -31.54 18.16 1.21
N MET A 104 -30.54 17.42 1.72
CA MET A 104 -30.75 16.40 2.75
C MET A 104 -30.75 16.96 4.17
N ASP A 105 -30.72 18.30 4.34
CA ASP A 105 -30.68 19.02 5.63
C ASP A 105 -29.43 18.62 6.48
N MET A 106 -28.29 18.50 5.79
CA MET A 106 -26.99 18.16 6.40
C MET A 106 -26.00 19.30 6.23
N ASP A 107 -25.17 19.55 7.26
CA ASP A 107 -24.14 20.57 7.22
C ASP A 107 -22.99 20.23 6.26
N TYR A 108 -22.72 18.95 6.05
CA TYR A 108 -21.69 18.45 5.14
C TYR A 108 -22.12 17.15 4.47
N PHE A 109 -21.44 16.78 3.39
CA PHE A 109 -21.67 15.53 2.68
C PHE A 109 -21.03 14.38 3.46
N PRO A 110 -21.81 13.44 4.07
CA PRO A 110 -21.29 12.41 4.96
C PRO A 110 -20.77 11.19 4.19
N GLY A 111 -19.77 11.38 3.34
CA GLY A 111 -19.24 10.31 2.52
C GLY A 111 -18.32 10.83 1.42
N SER A 112 -18.08 10.01 0.43
CA SER A 112 -17.40 10.39 -0.81
C SER A 112 -18.16 9.92 -2.03
N ALA A 113 -18.19 10.74 -3.07
CA ALA A 113 -18.75 10.40 -4.36
C ALA A 113 -17.64 10.45 -5.41
N SER A 114 -17.56 9.44 -6.25
CA SER A 114 -16.68 9.39 -7.41
C SER A 114 -17.41 8.87 -8.62
N ALA A 115 -17.19 9.52 -9.75
CA ALA A 115 -17.73 9.11 -11.03
C ALA A 115 -16.57 8.85 -11.99
N GLU A 116 -16.64 7.74 -12.70
CA GLU A 116 -15.60 7.28 -13.61
C GLU A 116 -16.23 6.84 -14.94
N VAL A 117 -15.57 7.17 -16.05
CA VAL A 117 -15.97 6.69 -17.39
C VAL A 117 -15.36 5.30 -17.59
N VAL A 118 -16.15 4.38 -18.10
CA VAL A 118 -15.69 3.02 -18.39
C VAL A 118 -14.98 3.01 -19.74
N ASN A 119 -13.65 2.88 -19.72
CA ASN A 119 -12.76 2.62 -20.87
C ASN A 119 -13.30 3.03 -22.25
N GLU A 120 -13.12 4.30 -22.62
CA GLU A 120 -13.48 4.83 -23.94
C GLU A 120 -14.94 4.57 -24.39
N THR A 121 -15.83 4.38 -23.44
CA THR A 121 -17.26 4.23 -23.68
C THR A 121 -18.02 5.48 -23.26
N ASN A 122 -19.30 5.53 -23.59
CA ASN A 122 -20.22 6.54 -23.06
C ASN A 122 -20.89 6.12 -21.75
N LEU A 123 -20.36 5.07 -21.09
CA LEU A 123 -20.85 4.60 -19.79
C LEU A 123 -20.15 5.34 -18.65
N LEU A 124 -20.94 5.86 -17.73
CA LEU A 124 -20.49 6.55 -16.54
C LEU A 124 -20.94 5.78 -15.30
N VAL A 125 -20.01 5.40 -14.46
CA VAL A 125 -20.28 4.70 -13.20
C VAL A 125 -20.08 5.67 -12.04
N LEU A 126 -21.16 5.92 -11.30
CA LEU A 126 -21.15 6.71 -10.06
C LEU A 126 -21.06 5.75 -8.88
N LYS A 127 -20.04 5.93 -8.06
CA LYS A 127 -19.78 5.21 -6.81
C LYS A 127 -19.91 6.18 -5.65
N VAL A 128 -20.75 5.87 -4.69
CA VAL A 128 -20.95 6.69 -3.50
C VAL A 128 -20.68 5.85 -2.27
N GLN A 129 -19.71 6.28 -1.47
CA GLN A 129 -19.29 5.60 -0.25
C GLN A 129 -19.76 6.37 0.99
N ALA A 130 -20.26 5.65 1.98
CA ALA A 130 -20.65 6.20 3.27
C ALA A 130 -20.49 5.14 4.40
N ASP A 131 -20.65 5.58 5.64
CA ASP A 131 -20.47 4.74 6.82
C ASP A 131 -21.60 3.72 7.05
N SER A 132 -22.75 3.89 6.38
CA SER A 132 -23.85 2.93 6.43
C SER A 132 -24.41 2.60 5.04
N PRO A 133 -24.98 1.39 4.84
CA PRO A 133 -25.56 0.98 3.57
C PRO A 133 -26.67 1.90 3.10
N GLU A 134 -27.55 2.28 4.01
CA GLU A 134 -28.70 3.15 3.74
C GLU A 134 -28.25 4.56 3.36
N MET A 135 -27.20 5.08 4.03
CA MET A 135 -26.65 6.39 3.73
C MET A 135 -26.01 6.41 2.35
N ALA A 136 -25.19 5.41 2.02
CA ALA A 136 -24.58 5.28 0.69
C ALA A 136 -25.64 5.26 -0.43
N PHE A 137 -26.72 4.49 -0.23
CA PHE A 137 -27.85 4.44 -1.15
C PHE A 137 -28.59 5.79 -1.26
N ARG A 138 -28.92 6.42 -0.12
CA ARG A 138 -29.62 7.71 -0.09
C ARG A 138 -28.84 8.83 -0.75
N LEU A 139 -27.54 8.90 -0.48
CA LEU A 139 -26.64 9.88 -1.11
C LEU A 139 -26.54 9.65 -2.62
N ASN A 140 -26.39 8.40 -3.07
CA ASN A 140 -26.36 8.07 -4.49
C ASN A 140 -27.66 8.48 -5.17
N LYS A 141 -28.81 8.16 -4.58
CA LYS A 141 -30.12 8.56 -5.08
C LYS A 141 -30.30 10.08 -5.11
N ALA A 142 -29.82 10.80 -4.09
CA ALA A 142 -29.88 12.25 -4.03
C ALA A 142 -29.00 12.90 -5.13
N ILE A 143 -27.80 12.37 -5.36
CA ILE A 143 -26.96 12.82 -6.48
C ILE A 143 -27.68 12.58 -7.81
N MET A 144 -28.27 11.40 -8.00
CA MET A 144 -29.06 11.09 -9.20
C MET A 144 -30.25 12.03 -9.42
N ASN A 145 -30.91 12.51 -8.38
CA ASN A 145 -32.04 13.42 -8.51
C ASN A 145 -31.58 14.86 -8.79
N ASN A 146 -30.39 15.22 -8.39
CA ASN A 146 -29.87 16.59 -8.44
C ASN A 146 -28.92 16.88 -9.59
N TYR A 147 -28.40 15.86 -10.28
CA TYR A 147 -27.44 16.11 -11.35
C TYR A 147 -27.99 16.94 -12.48
N SER A 148 -29.27 16.75 -12.86
CA SER A 148 -29.90 17.46 -13.97
C SER A 148 -29.90 18.98 -13.78
N VAL A 149 -30.12 19.44 -12.55
CA VAL A 149 -30.11 20.87 -12.24
C VAL A 149 -28.75 21.53 -12.45
N VAL A 150 -27.70 20.78 -12.25
CA VAL A 150 -26.31 21.27 -12.44
C VAL A 150 -25.86 21.10 -13.90
N THR A 151 -26.31 20.03 -14.56
CA THR A 151 -25.89 19.73 -15.95
C THR A 151 -26.63 20.55 -16.97
N ASP A 152 -27.92 20.86 -16.77
CA ASP A 152 -28.72 21.70 -17.69
C ASP A 152 -28.13 23.11 -17.82
N GLN A 153 -27.46 23.60 -16.80
CA GLN A 153 -26.80 24.91 -16.81
C GLN A 153 -25.43 24.90 -17.52
N LEU A 154 -24.77 23.72 -17.63
CA LEU A 154 -23.41 23.64 -18.10
C LEU A 154 -23.23 22.97 -19.47
N ILE A 155 -24.08 22.01 -19.84
CA ILE A 155 -23.84 21.16 -21.02
C ILE A 155 -24.98 21.11 -22.04
N GLY A 156 -26.10 21.74 -21.78
CA GLY A 156 -27.26 22.07 -22.69
C GLY A 156 -27.89 20.98 -23.59
N ASN A 157 -27.13 20.11 -24.25
CA ASN A 157 -27.62 19.18 -25.30
C ASN A 157 -27.37 17.69 -25.03
N VAL A 158 -27.17 17.30 -23.80
CA VAL A 158 -26.83 15.93 -23.45
C VAL A 158 -27.81 15.38 -22.41
N VAL A 159 -28.14 14.10 -22.52
CA VAL A 159 -29.01 13.40 -21.59
C VAL A 159 -28.23 12.27 -20.94
N LEU A 160 -28.36 12.14 -19.61
CA LEU A 160 -27.91 10.98 -18.86
C LEU A 160 -29.10 10.04 -18.67
N ASP A 161 -29.04 8.90 -19.35
CA ASP A 161 -30.01 7.84 -19.15
C ASP A 161 -29.53 6.87 -18.09
N VAL A 162 -30.39 6.51 -17.15
CA VAL A 162 -30.03 5.58 -16.04
C VAL A 162 -30.11 4.16 -16.55
N LEU A 163 -28.94 3.53 -16.72
CA LEU A 163 -28.83 2.11 -17.07
C LEU A 163 -29.06 1.22 -15.84
N GLN A 164 -28.44 1.59 -14.73
CA GLN A 164 -28.55 0.86 -13.46
C GLN A 164 -28.85 1.82 -12.31
N LYS A 165 -29.99 1.59 -11.65
CA LYS A 165 -30.37 2.33 -10.45
C LYS A 165 -29.50 1.94 -9.25
N PRO A 166 -29.25 2.86 -8.29
CA PRO A 166 -28.52 2.54 -7.08
C PRO A 166 -29.22 1.44 -6.29
N THR A 167 -28.41 0.60 -5.66
CA THR A 167 -28.87 -0.46 -4.77
C THR A 167 -28.26 -0.30 -3.39
N VAL A 168 -28.97 -0.79 -2.38
CA VAL A 168 -28.43 -0.84 -1.02
C VAL A 168 -27.32 -1.88 -0.97
N PRO A 169 -26.07 -1.53 -0.60
CA PRO A 169 -24.98 -2.47 -0.57
C PRO A 169 -25.16 -3.53 0.52
N SER A 170 -24.89 -4.79 0.19
CA SER A 170 -25.05 -5.93 1.11
C SER A 170 -23.86 -6.11 2.06
N GLY A 171 -22.75 -5.42 1.85
CA GLY A 171 -21.57 -5.52 2.68
C GLY A 171 -20.57 -4.38 2.48
N PRO A 172 -19.61 -4.22 3.41
CA PRO A 172 -18.62 -3.17 3.30
C PRO A 172 -17.62 -3.47 2.18
N VAL A 173 -17.18 -2.42 1.49
CA VAL A 173 -16.18 -2.49 0.40
C VAL A 173 -14.79 -2.73 0.98
N ASN A 174 -14.47 -2.06 2.06
CA ASN A 174 -13.19 -2.16 2.75
C ASN A 174 -13.16 -3.28 3.79
N LYS A 175 -13.42 -4.53 3.39
CA LYS A 175 -13.45 -5.67 4.33
C LYS A 175 -12.15 -5.75 5.13
N PHE A 176 -12.29 -5.68 6.45
CA PHE A 176 -11.17 -5.92 7.37
C PHE A 176 -10.71 -7.37 7.27
N GLN A 177 -9.46 -7.57 6.85
CA GLN A 177 -8.83 -8.90 6.74
C GLN A 177 -7.71 -9.03 7.78
N PRO A 178 -8.04 -9.34 9.02
CA PRO A 178 -7.07 -9.35 10.12
C PRO A 178 -5.94 -10.36 9.90
N THR A 179 -6.26 -11.54 9.39
CA THR A 179 -5.28 -12.59 9.14
C THR A 179 -4.25 -12.21 8.06
N ALA A 180 -4.69 -11.55 7.00
CA ALA A 180 -3.79 -11.07 5.95
C ALA A 180 -2.89 -9.94 6.46
N LEU A 181 -3.45 -9.02 7.25
CA LEU A 181 -2.70 -7.94 7.88
C LEU A 181 -1.63 -8.49 8.83
N MET A 182 -2.00 -9.39 9.74
CA MET A 182 -1.08 -10.01 10.70
C MET A 182 0.06 -10.74 10.00
N LYS A 183 -0.24 -11.52 8.97
CA LYS A 183 0.79 -12.21 8.17
C LYS A 183 1.73 -11.20 7.51
N LYS A 184 1.19 -10.17 6.86
CA LYS A 184 1.99 -9.14 6.17
C LYS A 184 2.93 -8.43 7.15
N THR A 185 2.43 -7.94 8.29
CA THR A 185 3.26 -7.25 9.30
C THR A 185 4.28 -8.17 9.92
N PHE A 186 3.93 -9.42 10.22
CA PHE A 186 4.85 -10.42 10.76
C PHE A 186 6.05 -10.65 9.84
N PHE A 187 5.83 -10.96 8.56
CA PHE A 187 6.91 -11.18 7.61
C PHE A 187 7.72 -9.91 7.33
N THR A 188 7.07 -8.75 7.21
CA THR A 188 7.78 -7.47 7.02
C THR A 188 8.70 -7.17 8.19
N THR A 189 8.25 -7.42 9.43
CA THR A 189 9.07 -7.21 10.63
C THR A 189 10.25 -8.16 10.68
N ILE A 190 10.07 -9.44 10.33
CA ILE A 190 11.20 -10.41 10.26
C ILE A 190 12.25 -9.92 9.28
N VAL A 191 11.85 -9.55 8.06
CA VAL A 191 12.79 -9.07 7.02
C VAL A 191 13.54 -7.82 7.50
N ALA A 192 12.83 -6.86 8.12
CA ALA A 192 13.44 -5.65 8.65
C ALA A 192 14.46 -5.95 9.77
N LEU A 193 14.12 -6.83 10.71
CA LEU A 193 15.02 -7.23 11.82
C LEU A 193 16.24 -8.02 11.32
N CYS A 194 16.05 -8.94 10.37
CA CYS A 194 17.16 -9.66 9.75
C CYS A 194 18.10 -8.70 9.01
N GLY A 195 17.55 -7.73 8.27
CA GLY A 195 18.35 -6.69 7.61
C GLY A 195 19.15 -5.85 8.61
N LEU A 196 18.53 -5.44 9.72
CA LEU A 196 19.19 -4.67 10.78
C LEU A 196 20.32 -5.48 11.42
N ILE A 197 20.09 -6.77 11.72
CA ILE A 197 21.14 -7.64 12.27
C ILE A 197 22.26 -7.83 11.26
N ALA A 198 21.97 -7.97 9.97
CA ALA A 198 22.99 -8.07 8.94
C ALA A 198 23.85 -6.81 8.88
N ILE A 199 23.25 -5.62 8.94
CA ILE A 199 23.98 -4.35 8.99
C ILE A 199 24.84 -4.25 10.25
N LEU A 200 24.27 -4.57 11.41
CA LEU A 200 25.03 -4.57 12.68
C LEU A 200 26.16 -5.59 12.70
N SER A 201 25.97 -6.77 12.10
CA SER A 201 27.02 -7.79 11.96
C SER A 201 28.14 -7.33 11.04
N PHE A 202 27.80 -6.57 10.00
CA PHE A 202 28.77 -5.95 9.09
C PHE A 202 29.58 -4.83 9.77
N LEU A 203 28.92 -4.00 10.58
CA LEU A 203 29.56 -2.90 11.31
C LEU A 203 30.43 -3.41 12.48
N LYS A 204 30.19 -4.63 12.97
CA LYS A 204 31.02 -5.25 13.99
C LYS A 204 32.36 -5.67 13.39
N ASP A 205 33.35 -4.84 13.60
CA ASP A 205 34.75 -5.13 13.24
C ASP A 205 35.39 -6.11 14.24
N THR A 206 34.79 -7.31 14.37
CA THR A 206 35.24 -8.33 15.30
C THR A 206 36.06 -9.39 14.56
N VAL A 207 37.33 -9.50 14.90
CA VAL A 207 38.21 -10.54 14.39
C VAL A 207 37.72 -11.91 14.87
N ARG A 208 37.18 -12.74 13.98
CA ARG A 208 36.59 -14.05 14.31
C ARG A 208 37.40 -15.23 13.81
N LYS A 209 38.31 -15.02 12.85
CA LYS A 209 39.12 -16.08 12.25
C LYS A 209 40.62 -15.81 12.49
N PRO A 210 41.44 -16.82 12.75
CA PRO A 210 42.91 -16.66 12.94
C PRO A 210 43.58 -15.93 11.77
N LYS A 211 43.10 -16.14 10.53
CA LYS A 211 43.60 -15.47 9.33
C LYS A 211 43.30 -13.95 9.29
N GLU A 212 42.27 -13.49 9.98
CA GLU A 212 41.94 -12.06 10.06
C GLU A 212 42.89 -11.30 10.99
N VAL A 213 43.44 -11.98 12.00
CA VAL A 213 44.44 -11.40 12.92
C VAL A 213 45.67 -10.98 12.14
N SER A 214 46.20 -11.86 11.31
CA SER A 214 47.38 -11.56 10.50
C SER A 214 47.17 -10.42 9.54
N ARG A 215 45.94 -10.27 8.99
CA ARG A 215 45.61 -9.24 8.00
C ARG A 215 45.33 -7.88 8.64
N LYS A 216 44.61 -7.84 9.77
CA LYS A 216 44.22 -6.60 10.44
C LYS A 216 45.28 -5.99 11.33
N LEU A 217 46.13 -6.82 11.92
CA LEU A 217 47.16 -6.38 12.85
C LEU A 217 48.58 -6.39 12.23
N ASP A 218 48.70 -6.80 10.97
CA ASP A 218 49.99 -7.00 10.28
C ASP A 218 50.98 -7.82 11.11
N ALA A 219 50.46 -8.71 11.96
CA ALA A 219 51.22 -9.53 12.90
C ALA A 219 51.25 -11.00 12.44
N LYS A 220 52.42 -11.62 12.47
CA LYS A 220 52.57 -13.04 12.17
C LYS A 220 51.90 -13.87 13.27
N LEU A 221 50.94 -14.69 12.88
CA LEU A 221 50.25 -15.59 13.81
C LEU A 221 51.26 -16.66 14.29
N LEU A 222 51.62 -16.64 15.57
CA LEU A 222 52.60 -17.56 16.13
C LEU A 222 51.96 -18.89 16.55
N GLN A 223 50.77 -18.84 17.13
CA GLN A 223 50.03 -20.03 17.56
C GLN A 223 48.55 -19.73 17.80
N THR A 224 47.70 -20.71 17.54
CA THR A 224 46.27 -20.68 17.93
C THR A 224 46.08 -21.60 19.14
N LEU A 225 45.65 -21.04 20.26
CA LEU A 225 45.24 -21.82 21.42
C LEU A 225 43.76 -22.15 21.31
N TYR A 226 43.43 -23.43 21.27
CA TYR A 226 42.04 -23.87 21.35
C TYR A 226 41.60 -23.79 22.81
N HIS A 227 40.46 -23.19 23.07
CA HIS A 227 39.85 -23.19 24.39
C HIS A 227 39.31 -24.59 24.69
N GLU A 228 40.11 -25.36 25.43
CA GLU A 228 39.73 -26.69 25.88
C GLU A 228 38.67 -26.54 26.98
N LYS A 229 37.47 -27.12 26.74
CA LYS A 229 36.45 -27.20 27.79
C LYS A 229 36.96 -28.17 28.87
N ILE A 230 37.41 -27.63 29.98
CA ILE A 230 37.75 -28.41 31.17
C ILE A 230 36.44 -29.01 31.72
N TYR A 231 36.18 -30.25 31.39
CA TYR A 231 35.17 -31.03 32.09
C TYR A 231 35.69 -31.34 33.46
N LYS A 232 35.24 -30.62 34.50
CA LYS A 232 35.42 -31.01 35.88
C LYS A 232 34.66 -32.32 36.13
N THR A 233 35.30 -33.44 36.00
CA THR A 233 34.81 -34.70 36.57
C THR A 233 35.04 -34.66 38.06
N TRP A 234 33.99 -34.31 38.81
CA TRP A 234 33.96 -34.60 40.24
C TRP A 234 33.68 -36.08 40.40
N LYS A 235 34.70 -36.87 40.68
CA LYS A 235 34.54 -38.17 41.31
C LYS A 235 34.80 -37.93 42.80
N ALA A 236 33.74 -38.10 43.59
CA ALA A 236 33.82 -38.46 45.02
C ALA A 236 33.48 -39.95 45.14
#